data_cd623bb3659bf875b1d788d96a682d9b
#
_entry.id   cd623bb3659bf875b1d788d96a682d9b
#
_cell.length_a   1.000
_cell.length_b   1.000
_cell.length_c   1.000
_cell.angle_alpha   90.00
_cell.angle_beta   90.00
_cell.angle_gamma   90.00
#
_symmetry.space_group_name_H-M   'P 1'
#
loop_
_entity.id
_entity.type
_entity.pdbx_description
1 polymer ?
#
loop_
_entity_poly.entity_id
_entity_poly.type
_entity_poly.pdbx_seq_one_letter_code
_entity_poly.pdbx_strand_id
1 'polypeptide(L)'
;VIKDANEIEIEVIINDEVQKLSAQVVQQDVRNDLAIIKVVDVNFDKFSNINYNFKTRSSDVGTKIYTYGYPKALTGMGKEIKITEGIISSKSGVMGDITTYQITAPIQGGNSGGPLFDDKGNFIGINSSKFNSDETENVNYSIKSSYVMSLIDVLPKSIDLPSSTKLKSLPLTEQIKEISKYVVLVKVK
;
A
#
# COMPACT_ATOMS: atom_id res chain seq x y z
N VAL A 1 -7.48 -3.97 -8.76
CA VAL A 1 -8.68 -3.84 -7.91
C VAL A 1 -9.72 -2.93 -8.59
N ILE A 2 -9.33 -1.77 -9.09
CA ILE A 2 -10.28 -0.73 -9.60
C ILE A 2 -10.54 -0.79 -11.10
N LYS A 3 -10.00 -1.76 -11.82
CA LYS A 3 -10.22 -1.90 -13.27
C LYS A 3 -11.70 -2.18 -13.52
N ASP A 4 -12.30 -1.40 -14.41
CA ASP A 4 -13.71 -1.51 -14.82
C ASP A 4 -14.73 -1.31 -13.67
N ALA A 5 -14.34 -0.66 -12.58
CA ALA A 5 -15.20 -0.36 -11.45
C ALA A 5 -16.15 0.80 -11.77
N ASN A 6 -17.46 0.59 -11.57
CA ASN A 6 -18.47 1.64 -11.69
C ASN A 6 -18.56 2.49 -10.40
N GLU A 7 -18.36 1.85 -9.25
CA GLU A 7 -18.39 2.50 -7.94
C GLU A 7 -17.19 2.06 -7.10
N ILE A 8 -16.59 3.00 -6.37
CA ILE A 8 -15.51 2.74 -5.43
C ILE A 8 -15.94 3.17 -4.04
N GLU A 9 -15.92 2.24 -3.11
CA GLU A 9 -16.16 2.46 -1.69
C GLU A 9 -14.86 2.19 -0.92
N ILE A 10 -14.54 3.07 0.01
CA ILE A 10 -13.42 2.90 0.95
C ILE A 10 -14.02 2.62 2.33
N GLU A 11 -13.64 1.50 2.95
CA GLU A 11 -13.87 1.29 4.38
C GLU A 11 -12.62 1.71 5.16
N VAL A 12 -12.77 2.59 6.12
CA VAL A 12 -11.72 3.12 6.99
C VAL A 12 -12.20 3.13 8.43
N ILE A 13 -11.28 2.93 9.38
CA ILE A 13 -11.58 3.05 10.81
C ILE A 13 -11.22 4.45 11.26
N ILE A 14 -12.21 5.23 11.69
CA ILE A 14 -12.07 6.57 12.24
C ILE A 14 -12.73 6.56 13.61
N ASN A 15 -11.99 6.94 14.66
CA ASN A 15 -12.47 6.95 16.06
C ASN A 15 -13.08 5.60 16.49
N ASP A 16 -12.41 4.49 16.13
CA ASP A 16 -12.83 3.10 16.40
C ASP A 16 -14.14 2.66 15.71
N GLU A 17 -14.68 3.49 14.80
CA GLU A 17 -15.83 3.15 13.98
C GLU A 17 -15.46 2.94 12.52
N VAL A 18 -16.09 1.93 11.88
CA VAL A 18 -15.94 1.68 10.46
C VAL A 18 -16.80 2.67 9.68
N GLN A 19 -16.15 3.55 8.93
CA GLN A 19 -16.83 4.46 8.02
C GLN A 19 -16.69 3.96 6.58
N LYS A 20 -17.74 4.15 5.79
CA LYS A 20 -17.80 3.84 4.37
C LYS A 20 -17.84 5.15 3.61
N LEU A 21 -16.86 5.37 2.77
CA LEU A 21 -16.65 6.63 2.06
C LEU A 21 -16.64 6.39 0.56
N SER A 22 -17.36 7.19 -0.19
CA SER A 22 -17.32 7.16 -1.65
C SER A 22 -16.01 7.74 -2.17
N ALA A 23 -15.46 7.13 -3.21
CA ALA A 23 -14.23 7.57 -3.84
C ALA A 23 -14.30 7.51 -5.36
N GLN A 24 -13.40 8.23 -6.02
CA GLN A 24 -13.25 8.21 -7.49
C GLN A 24 -11.78 8.10 -7.87
N VAL A 25 -11.53 7.51 -9.05
CA VAL A 25 -10.18 7.48 -9.64
C VAL A 25 -9.83 8.89 -10.12
N VAL A 26 -8.66 9.38 -9.70
CA VAL A 26 -8.12 10.68 -10.13
C VAL A 26 -7.07 10.48 -11.22
N GLN A 27 -6.26 9.44 -11.07
CA GLN A 27 -5.21 9.09 -12.02
C GLN A 27 -4.90 7.59 -11.94
N GLN A 28 -4.48 7.00 -13.04
CA GLN A 28 -4.07 5.60 -13.08
C GLN A 28 -2.89 5.37 -14.02
N ASP A 29 -2.06 4.42 -13.66
CA ASP A 29 -1.02 3.84 -14.50
C ASP A 29 -1.31 2.35 -14.69
N VAL A 30 -1.96 2.04 -15.81
CA VAL A 30 -2.38 0.66 -16.15
C VAL A 30 -1.17 -0.27 -16.34
N ARG A 31 -0.04 0.28 -16.82
CA ARG A 31 1.18 -0.49 -17.06
C ARG A 31 1.78 -0.98 -15.75
N ASN A 32 1.88 -0.10 -14.77
CA ASN A 32 2.48 -0.40 -13.47
C ASN A 32 1.43 -0.83 -12.42
N ASP A 33 0.16 -1.02 -12.80
CA ASP A 33 -0.92 -1.47 -11.90
C ASP A 33 -1.10 -0.54 -10.68
N LEU A 34 -1.03 0.78 -10.93
CA LEU A 34 -1.19 1.81 -9.92
C LEU A 34 -2.39 2.69 -10.20
N ALA A 35 -3.03 3.17 -9.13
CA ALA A 35 -4.04 4.20 -9.23
C ALA A 35 -4.04 5.12 -8.02
N ILE A 36 -4.41 6.37 -8.24
CA ILE A 36 -4.72 7.34 -7.21
C ILE A 36 -6.22 7.51 -7.16
N ILE A 37 -6.79 7.25 -5.98
CA ILE A 37 -8.22 7.45 -5.69
C ILE A 37 -8.37 8.59 -4.71
N LYS A 38 -9.44 9.37 -4.87
CA LYS A 38 -9.79 10.49 -4.00
C LYS A 38 -11.12 10.21 -3.33
N VAL A 39 -11.17 10.35 -2.02
CA VAL A 39 -12.42 10.38 -1.28
C VAL A 39 -13.22 11.62 -1.70
N VAL A 40 -14.49 11.42 -2.05
CA VAL A 40 -15.41 12.50 -2.48
C VAL A 40 -16.60 12.62 -1.52
N ASP A 41 -16.55 11.92 -0.40
CA ASP A 41 -17.57 11.97 0.64
C ASP A 41 -17.55 13.32 1.37
N VAL A 42 -18.72 13.92 1.57
CA VAL A 42 -18.88 15.22 2.21
C VAL A 42 -18.53 15.21 3.71
N ASN A 43 -18.56 14.04 4.33
CA ASN A 43 -18.26 13.85 5.74
C ASN A 43 -16.77 13.60 6.01
N PHE A 44 -15.94 13.54 4.95
CA PHE A 44 -14.52 13.30 5.07
C PHE A 44 -13.71 14.48 4.53
N ASP A 45 -12.88 15.07 5.36
CA ASP A 45 -11.95 16.14 4.95
C ASP A 45 -10.56 15.55 4.64
N LYS A 46 -9.91 14.97 5.63
CA LYS A 46 -8.55 14.40 5.49
C LYS A 46 -8.19 13.49 6.66
N PHE A 47 -7.20 12.65 6.46
CA PHE A 47 -6.49 12.01 7.56
C PHE A 47 -5.66 13.05 8.33
N SER A 48 -5.78 13.06 9.65
CA SER A 48 -4.94 13.92 10.51
C SER A 48 -3.60 13.25 10.79
N ASN A 49 -2.55 14.08 10.94
CA ASN A 49 -1.25 13.68 11.49
C ASN A 49 -0.61 12.43 10.86
N ILE A 50 -0.36 12.45 9.56
CA ILE A 50 0.35 11.36 8.88
C ILE A 50 1.77 11.26 9.44
N ASN A 51 2.06 10.14 10.12
CA ASN A 51 3.28 9.95 10.92
C ASN A 51 4.38 9.14 10.24
N TYR A 52 4.21 8.72 8.98
CA TYR A 52 5.23 8.00 8.22
C TYR A 52 5.98 8.91 7.25
N ASN A 53 7.09 8.40 6.72
CA ASN A 53 7.86 9.04 5.67
C ASN A 53 7.63 8.32 4.33
N PHE A 54 7.36 9.09 3.27
CA PHE A 54 7.30 8.58 1.91
C PHE A 54 8.73 8.57 1.33
N LYS A 55 9.34 7.40 1.25
CA LYS A 55 10.71 7.27 0.78
C LYS A 55 10.72 7.16 -0.76
N THR A 56 11.27 8.16 -1.42
CA THR A 56 11.35 8.22 -2.89
C THR A 56 12.52 7.42 -3.46
N ARG A 57 13.59 7.23 -2.67
CA ARG A 57 14.76 6.46 -3.09
C ARG A 57 14.58 4.97 -2.79
N SER A 58 14.95 4.12 -3.73
CA SER A 58 14.90 2.65 -3.56
C SER A 58 15.65 2.17 -2.34
N SER A 59 15.09 1.18 -1.65
CA SER A 59 15.71 0.47 -0.54
C SER A 59 16.63 -0.64 -1.04
N ASP A 60 17.59 -1.05 -0.21
CA ASP A 60 18.58 -2.06 -0.56
C ASP A 60 18.08 -3.50 -0.30
N VAL A 61 18.69 -4.47 -0.99
CA VAL A 61 18.49 -5.89 -0.71
C VAL A 61 18.87 -6.18 0.75
N GLY A 62 18.10 -7.05 1.41
CA GLY A 62 18.24 -7.37 2.82
C GLY A 62 17.48 -6.40 3.74
N THR A 63 16.91 -5.29 3.23
CA THR A 63 16.05 -4.41 4.04
C THR A 63 14.87 -5.21 4.56
N LYS A 64 14.66 -5.19 5.90
CA LYS A 64 13.50 -5.79 6.55
C LYS A 64 12.25 -4.99 6.21
N ILE A 65 11.16 -5.70 5.87
CA ILE A 65 9.93 -5.08 5.37
C ILE A 65 8.70 -5.70 6.00
N TYR A 66 7.62 -4.91 5.98
CA TYR A 66 6.30 -5.29 6.47
C TYR A 66 5.24 -4.90 5.43
N THR A 67 4.35 -5.85 5.13
CA THR A 67 3.18 -5.58 4.28
C THR A 67 1.93 -5.47 5.14
N TYR A 68 1.00 -4.64 4.73
CA TYR A 68 -0.28 -4.44 5.41
C TYR A 68 -1.40 -4.70 4.41
N GLY A 69 -2.48 -5.35 4.85
CA GLY A 69 -3.61 -5.59 3.98
C GLY A 69 -4.78 -6.26 4.69
N TYR A 70 -5.81 -6.58 3.90
CA TYR A 70 -7.03 -7.25 4.34
C TYR A 70 -7.19 -8.59 3.61
N PRO A 71 -6.29 -9.58 3.82
CA PRO A 71 -6.33 -10.82 3.09
C PRO A 71 -7.66 -11.53 3.32
N LYS A 72 -8.32 -11.90 2.21
CA LYS A 72 -9.59 -12.64 2.24
C LYS A 72 -10.67 -12.01 3.15
N ALA A 73 -10.69 -10.68 3.29
CA ALA A 73 -11.66 -9.97 4.14
C ALA A 73 -13.12 -10.30 3.80
N LEU A 74 -13.40 -10.64 2.54
CA LEU A 74 -14.73 -11.00 2.07
C LEU A 74 -15.06 -12.51 2.18
N THR A 75 -14.09 -13.37 2.51
CA THR A 75 -14.21 -14.83 2.48
C THR A 75 -14.01 -15.50 3.83
N GLY A 76 -14.13 -14.77 4.96
CA GLY A 76 -14.21 -15.35 6.29
C GLY A 76 -13.00 -15.14 7.22
N MET A 77 -11.89 -14.51 6.77
CA MET A 77 -10.74 -14.20 7.64
C MET A 77 -10.91 -12.93 8.50
N GLY A 78 -12.10 -12.30 8.45
CA GLY A 78 -12.40 -11.08 9.18
C GLY A 78 -11.85 -9.81 8.51
N LYS A 79 -12.29 -8.65 9.03
CA LYS A 79 -11.93 -7.32 8.48
C LYS A 79 -10.76 -6.66 9.22
N GLU A 80 -9.97 -7.43 9.94
CA GLU A 80 -8.77 -6.92 10.59
C GLU A 80 -7.60 -6.83 9.61
N ILE A 81 -6.79 -5.80 9.74
CA ILE A 81 -5.53 -5.69 9.01
C ILE A 81 -4.61 -6.83 9.43
N LYS A 82 -4.06 -7.53 8.46
CA LYS A 82 -3.03 -8.55 8.67
C LYS A 82 -1.69 -8.00 8.20
N ILE A 83 -0.65 -8.32 8.97
CA ILE A 83 0.71 -7.90 8.68
C ILE A 83 1.54 -9.14 8.40
N THR A 84 2.33 -9.10 7.32
CA THR A 84 3.34 -10.12 7.05
C THR A 84 4.71 -9.46 6.94
N GLU A 85 5.76 -10.17 7.37
CA GLU A 85 7.13 -9.67 7.33
C GLU A 85 8.00 -10.46 6.34
N GLY A 86 9.08 -9.83 5.92
CA GLY A 86 10.08 -10.42 5.06
C GLY A 86 11.24 -9.46 4.81
N ILE A 87 11.95 -9.68 3.71
CA ILE A 87 13.02 -8.80 3.25
C ILE A 87 12.85 -8.48 1.76
N ILE A 88 13.50 -7.43 1.30
CA ILE A 88 13.75 -7.22 -0.13
C ILE A 88 14.80 -8.24 -0.57
N SER A 89 14.43 -9.16 -1.45
CA SER A 89 15.34 -10.18 -2.00
C SER A 89 16.01 -9.74 -3.30
N SER A 90 15.36 -8.83 -4.07
CA SER A 90 15.94 -8.23 -5.27
C SER A 90 15.41 -6.81 -5.49
N LYS A 91 16.24 -5.95 -6.13
CA LYS A 91 15.83 -4.62 -6.61
C LYS A 91 15.14 -4.65 -7.97
N SER A 92 14.97 -5.82 -8.56
CA SER A 92 14.24 -6.02 -9.80
C SER A 92 13.30 -7.22 -9.67
N GLY A 93 12.17 -7.15 -10.37
CA GLY A 93 11.17 -8.20 -10.42
C GLY A 93 11.35 -9.14 -11.59
N VAL A 94 10.23 -9.69 -12.06
CA VAL A 94 10.19 -10.65 -13.19
C VAL A 94 10.90 -10.08 -14.41
N MET A 95 11.73 -10.91 -15.05
CA MET A 95 12.49 -10.55 -16.26
C MET A 95 13.35 -9.28 -16.12
N GLY A 96 13.79 -8.96 -14.90
CA GLY A 96 14.59 -7.77 -14.65
C GLY A 96 13.78 -6.45 -14.56
N ASP A 97 12.47 -6.55 -14.35
CA ASP A 97 11.60 -5.36 -14.20
C ASP A 97 12.09 -4.48 -13.05
N ILE A 98 12.60 -3.29 -13.39
CA ILE A 98 13.14 -2.33 -12.43
C ILE A 98 12.06 -1.58 -11.64
N THR A 99 10.79 -1.70 -12.02
CA THR A 99 9.67 -1.01 -11.36
C THR A 99 9.29 -1.65 -10.04
N THR A 100 9.66 -2.91 -9.84
CA THR A 100 9.28 -3.70 -8.67
C THR A 100 10.48 -4.12 -7.82
N TYR A 101 10.21 -4.36 -6.54
CA TYR A 101 11.04 -5.21 -5.68
C TYR A 101 10.55 -6.65 -5.78
N GLN A 102 11.46 -7.61 -5.72
CA GLN A 102 11.13 -8.96 -5.29
C GLN A 102 11.24 -9.01 -3.77
N ILE A 103 10.25 -9.57 -3.10
CA ILE A 103 10.17 -9.64 -1.64
C ILE A 103 9.84 -11.06 -1.16
N THR A 104 10.25 -11.38 0.07
CA THR A 104 9.95 -12.67 0.69
C THR A 104 8.70 -12.65 1.57
N ALA A 105 8.15 -11.46 1.89
CA ALA A 105 6.92 -11.35 2.66
C ALA A 105 5.75 -12.01 1.90
N PRO A 106 4.97 -12.91 2.53
CA PRO A 106 3.83 -13.55 1.89
C PRO A 106 2.77 -12.54 1.45
N ILE A 107 2.38 -12.59 0.18
CA ILE A 107 1.28 -11.81 -0.39
C ILE A 107 0.13 -12.75 -0.76
N GLN A 108 -1.03 -12.52 -0.21
CA GLN A 108 -2.27 -13.24 -0.51
C GLN A 108 -3.31 -12.30 -1.13
N GLY A 109 -4.33 -12.86 -1.77
CA GLY A 109 -5.46 -12.07 -2.26
C GLY A 109 -6.07 -11.20 -1.16
N GLY A 110 -6.12 -9.87 -1.38
CA GLY A 110 -6.49 -8.85 -0.40
C GLY A 110 -5.30 -8.06 0.18
N ASN A 111 -4.05 -8.50 -0.04
CA ASN A 111 -2.86 -7.69 0.26
C ASN A 111 -2.44 -6.83 -0.94
N SER A 112 -2.88 -7.16 -2.16
CA SER A 112 -2.64 -6.35 -3.36
C SER A 112 -3.23 -4.95 -3.20
N GLY A 113 -2.44 -3.93 -3.55
CA GLY A 113 -2.76 -2.53 -3.32
C GLY A 113 -2.41 -2.05 -1.91
N GLY A 114 -2.12 -2.96 -0.98
CA GLY A 114 -1.66 -2.62 0.37
C GLY A 114 -0.23 -2.07 0.38
N PRO A 115 0.13 -1.25 1.38
CA PRO A 115 1.44 -0.63 1.44
C PRO A 115 2.54 -1.59 1.90
N LEU A 116 3.75 -1.30 1.43
CA LEU A 116 5.00 -1.88 1.89
C LEU A 116 5.78 -0.85 2.70
N PHE A 117 6.15 -1.19 3.93
CA PHE A 117 6.97 -0.35 4.81
C PHE A 117 8.29 -1.05 5.15
N ASP A 118 9.35 -0.25 5.35
CA ASP A 118 10.59 -0.76 5.95
C ASP A 118 10.53 -0.76 7.49
N ASP A 119 11.56 -1.32 8.14
CA ASP A 119 11.68 -1.42 9.61
C ASP A 119 11.80 -0.07 10.34
N LYS A 120 11.94 1.02 9.57
CA LYS A 120 12.01 2.40 10.08
C LYS A 120 10.70 3.16 9.89
N GLY A 121 9.64 2.48 9.45
CA GLY A 121 8.34 3.08 9.18
C GLY A 121 8.33 3.99 7.95
N ASN A 122 9.22 3.77 6.98
CA ASN A 122 9.12 4.46 5.70
C ASN A 122 8.23 3.65 4.75
N PHE A 123 7.32 4.34 4.07
CA PHE A 123 6.60 3.79 2.94
C PHE A 123 7.56 3.64 1.76
N ILE A 124 7.70 2.42 1.24
CA ILE A 124 8.67 2.09 0.18
C ILE A 124 8.05 1.45 -1.06
N GLY A 125 6.77 1.10 -1.03
CA GLY A 125 6.10 0.51 -2.18
C GLY A 125 4.65 0.09 -1.94
N ILE A 126 4.05 -0.48 -2.98
CA ILE A 126 2.69 -1.03 -3.00
C ILE A 126 2.75 -2.48 -3.45
N ASN A 127 2.13 -3.38 -2.69
CA ASN A 127 2.10 -4.81 -2.99
C ASN A 127 1.27 -5.09 -4.25
N SER A 128 1.76 -5.95 -5.12
CA SER A 128 1.05 -6.37 -6.33
C SER A 128 1.09 -7.90 -6.46
N SER A 129 -0.06 -8.51 -6.73
CA SER A 129 -0.19 -9.92 -7.06
C SER A 129 -0.12 -10.20 -8.56
N LYS A 130 0.02 -9.15 -9.40
CA LYS A 130 0.03 -9.26 -10.86
C LYS A 130 1.13 -10.19 -11.40
N PHE A 131 2.22 -10.32 -10.65
CA PHE A 131 3.42 -11.05 -11.06
C PHE A 131 3.61 -12.38 -10.30
N ASN A 132 2.69 -12.73 -9.42
CA ASN A 132 2.78 -14.01 -8.72
C ASN A 132 2.39 -15.13 -9.69
N SER A 133 3.30 -16.09 -9.90
CA SER A 133 3.00 -17.36 -10.57
C SER A 133 2.77 -18.42 -9.52
N ASP A 134 1.83 -19.34 -9.77
CA ASP A 134 1.56 -20.49 -8.89
C ASP A 134 2.76 -21.45 -8.79
N GLU A 135 3.79 -21.25 -9.64
CA GLU A 135 4.97 -22.11 -9.74
C GLU A 135 6.13 -21.73 -8.80
N THR A 136 6.06 -20.56 -8.12
CA THR A 136 7.17 -20.09 -7.27
C THR A 136 6.69 -19.79 -5.85
N GLU A 137 7.07 -20.66 -4.91
CA GLU A 137 6.85 -20.41 -3.49
C GLU A 137 7.73 -19.27 -2.99
N ASN A 138 7.14 -18.40 -2.15
CA ASN A 138 7.83 -17.28 -1.47
C ASN A 138 8.46 -16.21 -2.40
N VAL A 139 7.98 -16.08 -3.63
CA VAL A 139 8.36 -15.01 -4.54
C VAL A 139 7.18 -14.07 -4.73
N ASN A 140 7.27 -12.90 -4.15
CA ASN A 140 6.24 -11.88 -4.21
C ASN A 140 6.84 -10.55 -4.69
N TYR A 141 6.00 -9.63 -5.12
CA TYR A 141 6.45 -8.38 -5.72
C TYR A 141 5.75 -7.17 -5.13
N SER A 142 6.48 -6.06 -5.10
CA SER A 142 5.94 -4.78 -4.66
C SER A 142 6.45 -3.67 -5.58
N ILE A 143 5.54 -2.84 -6.08
CA ILE A 143 5.86 -1.69 -6.92
C ILE A 143 6.56 -0.65 -6.06
N LYS A 144 7.72 -0.15 -6.50
CA LYS A 144 8.52 0.81 -5.74
C LYS A 144 7.80 2.15 -5.59
N SER A 145 7.99 2.79 -4.46
CA SER A 145 7.45 4.13 -4.17
C SER A 145 7.88 5.21 -5.17
N SER A 146 9.03 5.06 -5.82
CA SER A 146 9.47 5.97 -6.89
C SER A 146 8.51 6.00 -8.09
N TYR A 147 7.85 4.88 -8.41
CA TYR A 147 6.83 4.84 -9.48
C TYR A 147 5.49 5.39 -9.01
N VAL A 148 5.16 5.24 -7.73
CA VAL A 148 4.02 5.95 -7.11
C VAL A 148 4.25 7.46 -7.18
N MET A 149 5.47 7.92 -6.88
CA MET A 149 5.86 9.33 -7.02
C MET A 149 5.65 9.84 -8.46
N SER A 150 6.08 9.07 -9.46
CA SER A 150 5.90 9.44 -10.87
C SER A 150 4.41 9.59 -11.24
N LEU A 151 3.53 8.76 -10.65
CA LEU A 151 2.09 8.90 -10.85
C LEU A 151 1.52 10.14 -10.15
N ILE A 152 2.06 10.52 -9.00
CA ILE A 152 1.67 11.74 -8.27
C ILE A 152 2.10 12.99 -9.02
N ASP A 153 3.28 13.00 -9.63
CA ASP A 153 3.85 14.15 -10.34
C ASP A 153 3.00 14.61 -11.54
N VAL A 154 2.20 13.71 -12.12
CA VAL A 154 1.31 14.06 -13.25
C VAL A 154 -0.05 14.59 -12.81
N LEU A 155 -0.32 14.70 -11.51
CA LEU A 155 -1.57 15.26 -11.01
C LEU A 155 -1.67 16.76 -11.31
N PRO A 156 -2.86 17.27 -11.65
CA PRO A 156 -3.06 18.71 -11.92
C PRO A 156 -2.75 19.62 -10.72
N LYS A 157 -2.80 19.06 -9.51
CA LYS A 157 -2.52 19.76 -8.25
C LYS A 157 -1.43 19.02 -7.51
N SER A 158 -0.41 19.72 -7.07
CA SER A 158 0.65 19.15 -6.24
C SER A 158 0.11 18.63 -4.91
N ILE A 159 0.68 17.52 -4.46
CA ILE A 159 0.39 16.90 -3.17
C ILE A 159 1.69 16.86 -2.36
N ASP A 160 1.64 17.36 -1.14
CA ASP A 160 2.75 17.23 -0.20
C ASP A 160 2.84 15.78 0.29
N LEU A 161 4.00 15.17 0.08
CA LEU A 161 4.24 13.81 0.55
C LEU A 161 4.58 13.78 2.04
N PRO A 162 4.11 12.76 2.77
CA PRO A 162 4.49 12.57 4.17
C PRO A 162 6.01 12.47 4.34
N SER A 163 6.55 13.21 5.29
CA SER A 163 8.00 13.27 5.58
C SER A 163 8.34 13.08 7.06
N SER A 164 7.40 12.53 7.84
CA SER A 164 7.58 12.33 9.27
C SER A 164 8.52 11.14 9.57
N THR A 165 9.48 11.34 10.44
CA THR A 165 10.40 10.30 10.93
C THR A 165 10.02 9.76 12.31
N LYS A 166 8.83 10.07 12.81
CA LYS A 166 8.38 9.69 14.16
C LYS A 166 8.37 8.19 14.38
N LEU A 167 8.01 7.41 13.35
CA LEU A 167 7.93 5.95 13.45
C LEU A 167 9.30 5.29 13.65
N LYS A 168 10.37 5.91 13.17
CA LYS A 168 11.72 5.32 13.19
C LYS A 168 12.20 4.90 14.59
N SER A 169 11.78 5.60 15.62
CA SER A 169 12.19 5.35 17.01
C SER A 169 11.19 4.49 17.80
N LEU A 170 10.05 4.16 17.20
CA LEU A 170 9.02 3.37 17.87
C LEU A 170 9.27 1.87 17.70
N PRO A 171 8.90 1.06 18.72
CA PRO A 171 8.87 -0.39 18.55
C PRO A 171 7.85 -0.78 17.48
N LEU A 172 8.07 -1.94 16.85
CA LEU A 172 7.22 -2.42 15.73
C LEU A 172 5.71 -2.43 16.07
N THR A 173 5.36 -2.81 17.29
CA THR A 173 3.96 -2.84 17.73
C THR A 173 3.29 -1.47 17.66
N GLU A 174 4.01 -0.41 18.01
CA GLU A 174 3.50 0.96 17.93
C GLU A 174 3.53 1.50 16.49
N GLN A 175 4.56 1.13 15.69
CA GLN A 175 4.56 1.43 14.26
C GLN A 175 3.33 0.83 13.57
N ILE A 176 3.01 -0.43 13.86
CA ILE A 176 1.82 -1.13 13.30
C ILE A 176 0.55 -0.38 13.65
N LYS A 177 0.34 0.00 14.91
CA LYS A 177 -0.84 0.75 15.33
C LYS A 177 -0.98 2.08 14.56
N GLU A 178 0.12 2.81 14.40
CA GLU A 178 0.10 4.08 13.70
C GLU A 178 -0.14 3.92 12.19
N ILE A 179 0.55 2.99 11.53
CA ILE A 179 0.41 2.74 10.09
C ILE A 179 -0.99 2.24 9.75
N SER A 180 -1.57 1.36 10.58
CA SER A 180 -2.89 0.77 10.36
C SER A 180 -4.01 1.82 10.21
N LYS A 181 -3.84 3.00 10.80
CA LYS A 181 -4.80 4.12 10.66
C LYS A 181 -4.94 4.63 9.23
N TYR A 182 -3.95 4.37 8.37
CA TYR A 182 -3.90 4.85 6.98
C TYR A 182 -4.12 3.73 5.95
N VAL A 183 -4.29 2.50 6.41
CA VAL A 183 -4.56 1.35 5.53
C VAL A 183 -6.06 1.15 5.43
N VAL A 184 -6.59 1.27 4.24
CA VAL A 184 -8.03 1.21 3.99
C VAL A 184 -8.42 -0.02 3.16
N LEU A 185 -9.64 -0.51 3.31
CA LEU A 185 -10.19 -1.55 2.45
C LEU A 185 -10.93 -0.89 1.29
N VAL A 186 -10.42 -1.12 0.07
CA VAL A 186 -11.06 -0.64 -1.16
C VAL A 186 -12.00 -1.70 -1.71
N LYS A 187 -13.25 -1.35 -1.92
CA LYS A 187 -14.29 -2.18 -2.53
C LYS A 187 -14.76 -1.55 -3.82
N VAL A 188 -15.05 -2.40 -4.79
CA VAL A 188 -15.56 -1.99 -6.10
C VAL A 188 -16.84 -2.75 -6.42
N LYS A 189 -17.74 -2.10 -7.17
CA LYS A 189 -18.97 -2.66 -7.71
C LYS A 189 -19.03 -2.46 -9.20
#